data_a10357efdb05e51d1957b3ecfee9520a
#
_entry.id   a10357efdb05e51d1957b3ecfee9520a
#
_cell.length_a   1.000
_cell.length_b   1.000
_cell.length_c   1.000
_cell.angle_alpha   90.00
_cell.angle_beta   90.00
_cell.angle_gamma   90.00
#
_symmetry.space_group_name_H-M   'P 1'
#
loop_
_entity.id
_entity.type
_entity.pdbx_description
1 polymer ?
#
loop_
_entity_poly.entity_id
_entity_poly.type
_entity_poly.pdbx_seq_one_letter_code
_entity_poly.pdbx_strand_id
1 'polypeptide(L)'
;MEKTKNGITEGVVWKQLLLFFFPILIGTFFQQLYNTVDTIIVGQFVGTEALAAVGTTGTVINLLVGFFVGVASGATVIISQYFGANDRENLSKSVHTSMALAVAGGVVIMVIGIVTARPTMLAMGVPDDIMDDAVLYMNVYYLGIIGNLIYNIGTGVLRAIGDSRMPLYVLIVCCLANVILDLLFVVVFHWGVFGVAFATILSQLISAVLLMIRLMGTQEAYRVELRKIRFHKDILKNVVRIGLPAGLQSVMYSFSNILIQASINSFGTTAIAAWAAIGKIDGFIWMVMNAFGIAVTTFAGQNFGARQYDRMKRCTRVGLGMCLGTIIALSALLFIFRYQLLMFFTGDAEVVNIGAQFYLVLAPSYFTFVFIEILSGAIRGAGEALQPMLITCIGVCGLRVVWILLMVPHWHTMQMVAMNYPVSWVITAVIFVIYYLRGKWLDRCIKREHDPQHGTATEA
;
A
#
# COMPACT_ATOMS: atom_id res chain seq x y z
N MET A 1 36.26 12.88 0.29
CA MET A 1 34.85 12.55 0.56
C MET A 1 34.40 11.57 -0.50
N GLU A 2 34.33 10.30 -0.18
CA GLU A 2 33.82 9.30 -1.11
C GLU A 2 32.35 9.59 -1.41
N LYS A 3 32.04 9.87 -2.70
CA LYS A 3 30.66 9.91 -3.16
C LYS A 3 30.05 8.54 -2.85
N THR A 4 29.14 8.46 -1.93
CA THR A 4 28.29 7.27 -1.77
C THR A 4 27.67 7.01 -3.14
N LYS A 5 28.11 5.91 -3.81
CA LYS A 5 27.59 5.55 -5.14
C LYS A 5 26.08 5.32 -4.99
N ASN A 6 25.32 6.32 -5.40
CA ASN A 6 23.86 6.21 -5.41
C ASN A 6 23.46 5.33 -6.60
N GLY A 7 23.28 4.03 -6.35
CA GLY A 7 22.96 3.07 -7.38
C GLY A 7 21.71 3.40 -8.22
N ILE A 8 20.77 4.19 -7.71
CA ILE A 8 19.52 4.54 -8.40
C ILE A 8 19.74 5.64 -9.45
N THR A 9 20.58 6.63 -9.14
CA THR A 9 20.89 7.73 -10.07
C THR A 9 22.03 7.39 -11.04
N GLU A 10 22.73 6.27 -10.82
CA GLU A 10 23.84 5.79 -11.63
C GLU A 10 23.63 4.33 -12.07
N GLY A 11 24.40 3.83 -13.02
CA GLY A 11 24.38 2.42 -13.44
C GLY A 11 23.20 1.99 -14.33
N VAL A 12 23.04 0.68 -14.50
CA VAL A 12 22.07 0.08 -15.43
C VAL A 12 20.69 0.00 -14.78
N VAL A 13 19.71 0.69 -15.34
CA VAL A 13 18.37 0.90 -14.77
C VAL A 13 17.66 -0.41 -14.44
N TRP A 14 17.53 -1.33 -15.40
CA TRP A 14 16.76 -2.58 -15.19
C TRP A 14 17.34 -3.45 -14.07
N LYS A 15 18.68 -3.54 -13.98
CA LYS A 15 19.36 -4.33 -12.95
C LYS A 15 19.11 -3.75 -11.55
N GLN A 16 19.21 -2.43 -11.45
CA GLN A 16 18.96 -1.71 -10.20
C GLN A 16 17.50 -1.81 -9.75
N LEU A 17 16.57 -1.70 -10.72
CA LEU A 17 15.14 -1.86 -10.48
C LEU A 17 14.82 -3.26 -9.93
N LEU A 18 15.39 -4.33 -10.50
CA LEU A 18 15.23 -5.69 -10.01
C LEU A 18 15.78 -5.87 -8.59
N LEU A 19 17.00 -5.37 -8.36
CA LEU A 19 17.63 -5.47 -7.03
C LEU A 19 16.83 -4.74 -5.94
N PHE A 20 16.11 -3.69 -6.31
CA PHE A 20 15.24 -2.95 -5.41
C PHE A 20 13.85 -3.59 -5.28
N PHE A 21 13.30 -4.10 -6.39
CA PHE A 21 12.00 -4.73 -6.49
C PHE A 21 11.88 -6.03 -5.67
N PHE A 22 12.84 -6.97 -5.82
CA PHE A 22 12.74 -8.28 -5.20
C PHE A 22 12.62 -8.24 -3.67
N PRO A 23 13.40 -7.45 -2.93
CA PRO A 23 13.21 -7.36 -1.48
C PRO A 23 11.82 -6.81 -1.09
N ILE A 24 11.25 -5.89 -1.87
CA ILE A 24 9.91 -5.36 -1.62
C ILE A 24 8.87 -6.45 -1.86
N LEU A 25 8.96 -7.18 -2.98
CA LEU A 25 8.07 -8.29 -3.32
C LEU A 25 8.09 -9.37 -2.24
N ILE A 26 9.28 -9.83 -1.86
CA ILE A 26 9.46 -10.84 -0.82
C ILE A 26 8.91 -10.34 0.52
N GLY A 27 9.17 -9.07 0.86
CA GLY A 27 8.62 -8.46 2.07
C GLY A 27 7.09 -8.47 2.08
N THR A 28 6.46 -8.07 0.98
CA THR A 28 4.99 -8.10 0.87
C THR A 28 4.45 -9.52 0.96
N PHE A 29 5.17 -10.51 0.41
CA PHE A 29 4.82 -11.92 0.56
C PHE A 29 4.84 -12.38 2.03
N PHE A 30 5.90 -12.06 2.78
CA PHE A 30 5.97 -12.36 4.21
C PHE A 30 4.87 -11.67 5.02
N GLN A 31 4.52 -10.43 4.64
CA GLN A 31 3.39 -9.72 5.26
C GLN A 31 2.06 -10.42 5.02
N GLN A 32 1.84 -10.94 3.81
CA GLN A 32 0.63 -11.71 3.50
C GLN A 32 0.61 -13.05 4.22
N LEU A 33 1.76 -13.70 4.32
CA LEU A 33 1.92 -14.97 5.04
C LEU A 33 1.59 -14.79 6.53
N TYR A 34 2.13 -13.76 7.15
CA TYR A 34 1.86 -13.43 8.55
C TYR A 34 0.36 -13.20 8.80
N ASN A 35 -0.33 -12.39 7.98
CA ASN A 35 -1.76 -12.17 8.09
C ASN A 35 -2.58 -13.48 7.94
N THR A 36 -2.11 -14.39 7.10
CA THR A 36 -2.75 -15.69 6.90
C THR A 36 -2.57 -16.60 8.12
N VAL A 37 -1.36 -16.67 8.67
CA VAL A 37 -1.07 -17.47 9.87
C VAL A 37 -1.85 -16.96 11.07
N ASP A 38 -1.88 -15.64 11.28
CA ASP A 38 -2.67 -14.99 12.32
C ASP A 38 -4.16 -15.40 12.23
N THR A 39 -4.73 -15.32 11.04
CA THR A 39 -6.13 -15.76 10.79
C THR A 39 -6.35 -17.24 11.10
N ILE A 40 -5.40 -18.12 10.78
CA ILE A 40 -5.48 -19.55 11.08
C ILE A 40 -5.42 -19.78 12.59
N ILE A 41 -4.52 -19.12 13.30
CA ILE A 41 -4.37 -19.25 14.75
C ILE A 41 -5.66 -18.80 15.45
N VAL A 42 -6.22 -17.65 15.05
CA VAL A 42 -7.50 -17.17 15.59
C VAL A 42 -8.62 -18.18 15.37
N GLY A 43 -8.80 -18.65 14.12
CA GLY A 43 -9.88 -19.56 13.79
C GLY A 43 -9.78 -20.93 14.46
N GLN A 44 -8.58 -21.46 14.63
CA GLN A 44 -8.38 -22.80 15.17
C GLN A 44 -8.30 -22.85 16.71
N PHE A 45 -7.75 -21.82 17.35
CA PHE A 45 -7.46 -21.85 18.77
C PHE A 45 -8.35 -20.93 19.61
N VAL A 46 -8.94 -19.88 19.00
CA VAL A 46 -9.85 -18.97 19.74
C VAL A 46 -11.31 -19.28 19.40
N GLY A 47 -11.61 -19.53 18.11
CA GLY A 47 -12.93 -19.93 17.66
C GLY A 47 -13.51 -19.06 16.54
N THR A 48 -14.68 -19.47 16.05
CA THR A 48 -15.33 -18.83 14.89
C THR A 48 -15.86 -17.42 15.19
N GLU A 49 -16.32 -17.18 16.41
CA GLU A 49 -16.79 -15.85 16.85
C GLU A 49 -15.64 -14.85 16.86
N ALA A 50 -14.50 -15.25 17.46
CA ALA A 50 -13.28 -14.43 17.44
C ALA A 50 -12.78 -14.15 16.03
N LEU A 51 -12.81 -15.15 15.14
CA LEU A 51 -12.44 -14.99 13.74
C LEU A 51 -13.36 -13.98 13.03
N ALA A 52 -14.67 -14.04 13.30
CA ALA A 52 -15.62 -13.08 12.76
C ALA A 52 -15.38 -11.66 13.31
N ALA A 53 -15.11 -11.53 14.61
CA ALA A 53 -14.79 -10.25 15.25
C ALA A 53 -13.54 -9.61 14.62
N VAL A 54 -12.43 -10.35 14.54
CA VAL A 54 -11.16 -9.88 13.94
C VAL A 54 -11.35 -9.55 12.46
N GLY A 55 -12.06 -10.39 11.70
CA GLY A 55 -12.32 -10.17 10.28
C GLY A 55 -13.11 -8.89 10.00
N THR A 56 -14.13 -8.62 10.80
CA THR A 56 -14.99 -7.43 10.66
C THR A 56 -14.20 -6.14 10.97
N THR A 57 -13.38 -6.15 12.03
CA THR A 57 -12.55 -4.99 12.41
C THR A 57 -11.50 -4.66 11.37
N GLY A 58 -10.98 -5.66 10.66
CA GLY A 58 -9.96 -5.50 9.63
C GLY A 58 -10.32 -4.48 8.55
N THR A 59 -11.59 -4.38 8.17
CA THR A 59 -12.06 -3.40 7.17
C THR A 59 -11.83 -1.96 7.62
N VAL A 60 -12.17 -1.64 8.87
CA VAL A 60 -12.03 -0.29 9.44
C VAL A 60 -10.57 0.04 9.68
N ILE A 61 -9.82 -0.91 10.24
CA ILE A 61 -8.39 -0.76 10.49
C ILE A 61 -7.65 -0.49 9.17
N ASN A 62 -7.92 -1.29 8.13
CA ASN A 62 -7.29 -1.13 6.83
C ASN A 62 -7.62 0.20 6.15
N LEU A 63 -8.82 0.73 6.34
CA LEU A 63 -9.20 2.05 5.81
C LEU A 63 -8.36 3.16 6.46
N LEU A 64 -8.25 3.16 7.78
CA LEU A 64 -7.47 4.17 8.51
C LEU A 64 -5.97 4.01 8.27
N VAL A 65 -5.45 2.80 8.37
CA VAL A 65 -4.02 2.52 8.10
C VAL A 65 -3.69 2.84 6.65
N GLY A 66 -4.53 2.45 5.69
CA GLY A 66 -4.36 2.75 4.27
C GLY A 66 -4.29 4.25 3.97
N PHE A 67 -5.12 5.06 4.63
CA PHE A 67 -5.04 6.52 4.52
C PHE A 67 -3.66 7.04 4.96
N PHE A 68 -3.17 6.60 6.12
CA PHE A 68 -1.88 7.07 6.65
C PHE A 68 -0.67 6.50 5.89
N VAL A 69 -0.75 5.27 5.38
CA VAL A 69 0.26 4.72 4.46
C VAL A 69 0.33 5.58 3.19
N GLY A 70 -0.81 6.03 2.68
CA GLY A 70 -0.87 7.01 1.59
C GLY A 70 -0.17 8.32 1.96
N VAL A 71 -0.44 8.88 3.15
CA VAL A 71 0.24 10.09 3.64
C VAL A 71 1.74 9.85 3.81
N ALA A 72 2.15 8.69 4.33
CA ALA A 72 3.55 8.30 4.45
C ALA A 72 4.27 8.20 3.10
N SER A 73 3.54 7.85 2.02
CA SER A 73 4.13 7.85 0.68
C SER A 73 4.60 9.23 0.23
N GLY A 74 3.91 10.30 0.67
CA GLY A 74 4.35 11.68 0.45
C GLY A 74 5.70 11.98 1.11
N ALA A 75 5.91 11.50 2.33
CA ALA A 75 7.21 11.59 3.02
C ALA A 75 8.30 10.86 2.23
N THR A 76 8.03 9.63 1.78
CA THR A 76 8.97 8.84 0.97
C THR A 76 9.39 9.57 -0.31
N VAL A 77 8.45 10.22 -1.01
CA VAL A 77 8.75 11.00 -2.22
C VAL A 77 9.66 12.18 -1.90
N ILE A 78 9.33 13.00 -0.90
CA ILE A 78 10.13 14.18 -0.52
C ILE A 78 11.53 13.77 -0.08
N ILE A 79 11.65 12.72 0.73
CA ILE A 79 12.95 12.18 1.18
C ILE A 79 13.76 11.68 -0.03
N SER A 80 13.13 10.97 -0.99
CA SER A 80 13.82 10.49 -2.18
C SER A 80 14.32 11.63 -3.07
N GLN A 81 13.57 12.72 -3.20
CA GLN A 81 13.97 13.90 -3.95
C GLN A 81 15.19 14.59 -3.31
N TYR A 82 15.14 14.87 -1.99
CA TYR A 82 16.28 15.49 -1.32
C TYR A 82 17.52 14.58 -1.27
N PHE A 83 17.31 13.26 -1.15
CA PHE A 83 18.40 12.31 -1.25
C PHE A 83 19.04 12.32 -2.65
N GLY A 84 18.22 12.32 -3.71
CA GLY A 84 18.67 12.45 -5.10
C GLY A 84 19.40 13.76 -5.39
N ALA A 85 18.92 14.87 -4.80
CA ALA A 85 19.55 16.20 -4.89
C ALA A 85 20.86 16.30 -4.08
N ASN A 86 21.19 15.31 -3.25
CA ASN A 86 22.29 15.35 -2.28
C ASN A 86 22.18 16.55 -1.27
N ASP A 87 20.95 16.99 -1.01
CA ASP A 87 20.64 18.05 -0.06
C ASP A 87 20.53 17.45 1.36
N ARG A 88 21.65 17.40 2.06
CA ARG A 88 21.76 16.78 3.38
C ARG A 88 20.92 17.47 4.45
N GLU A 89 20.78 18.79 4.38
CA GLU A 89 20.04 19.57 5.37
C GLU A 89 18.54 19.29 5.27
N ASN A 90 17.96 19.43 4.08
CA ASN A 90 16.53 19.20 3.86
C ASN A 90 16.17 17.71 3.92
N LEU A 91 17.09 16.81 3.57
CA LEU A 91 16.94 15.38 3.82
C LEU A 91 16.76 15.10 5.32
N SER A 92 17.64 15.64 6.17
CA SER A 92 17.51 15.49 7.63
C SER A 92 16.22 16.09 8.16
N LYS A 93 15.86 17.33 7.76
CA LYS A 93 14.58 17.95 8.13
C LYS A 93 13.38 17.12 7.71
N SER A 94 13.43 16.50 6.52
CA SER A 94 12.34 15.68 5.99
C SER A 94 12.18 14.40 6.80
N VAL A 95 13.26 13.72 7.15
CA VAL A 95 13.22 12.52 7.99
C VAL A 95 12.62 12.83 9.37
N HIS A 96 13.09 13.92 10.03
CA HIS A 96 12.60 14.28 11.35
C HIS A 96 11.14 14.76 11.34
N THR A 97 10.72 15.52 10.30
CA THR A 97 9.33 15.93 10.11
C THR A 97 8.42 14.71 9.87
N SER A 98 8.89 13.74 9.11
CA SER A 98 8.14 12.51 8.83
C SER A 98 7.99 11.65 10.09
N MET A 99 9.02 11.55 10.94
CA MET A 99 8.92 10.88 12.24
C MET A 99 7.98 11.62 13.19
N ALA A 100 8.01 12.96 13.22
CA ALA A 100 7.05 13.76 13.98
C ALA A 100 5.60 13.49 13.49
N LEU A 101 5.40 13.34 12.17
CA LEU A 101 4.11 13.01 11.58
C LEU A 101 3.66 11.60 11.97
N ALA A 102 4.57 10.61 12.03
CA ALA A 102 4.25 9.26 12.49
C ALA A 102 3.74 9.27 13.93
N VAL A 103 4.41 9.98 14.83
CA VAL A 103 4.03 10.05 16.24
C VAL A 103 2.73 10.84 16.42
N ALA A 104 2.64 12.05 15.88
CA ALA A 104 1.45 12.88 16.00
C ALA A 104 0.23 12.27 15.32
N GLY A 105 0.39 11.76 14.09
CA GLY A 105 -0.66 11.04 13.37
C GLY A 105 -1.09 9.78 14.12
N GLY A 106 -0.14 9.04 14.69
CA GLY A 106 -0.41 7.86 15.51
C GLY A 106 -1.24 8.18 16.74
N VAL A 107 -0.92 9.25 17.45
CA VAL A 107 -1.73 9.71 18.60
C VAL A 107 -3.14 10.11 18.16
N VAL A 108 -3.27 10.83 17.05
CA VAL A 108 -4.59 11.23 16.52
C VAL A 108 -5.43 10.00 16.16
N ILE A 109 -4.86 9.01 15.44
CA ILE A 109 -5.58 7.78 15.09
C ILE A 109 -5.92 6.97 16.34
N MET A 110 -4.99 6.84 17.28
CA MET A 110 -5.21 6.13 18.53
C MET A 110 -6.43 6.70 19.25
N VAL A 111 -6.47 8.02 19.45
CA VAL A 111 -7.58 8.68 20.16
C VAL A 111 -8.90 8.54 19.39
N ILE A 112 -8.91 8.87 18.10
CA ILE A 112 -10.10 8.76 17.25
C ILE A 112 -10.56 7.30 17.18
N GLY A 113 -9.64 6.37 16.95
CA GLY A 113 -9.93 4.95 16.81
C GLY A 113 -10.57 4.36 18.06
N ILE A 114 -10.02 4.62 19.25
CA ILE A 114 -10.55 4.14 20.52
C ILE A 114 -11.93 4.76 20.80
N VAL A 115 -12.09 6.08 20.62
CA VAL A 115 -13.37 6.76 20.87
C VAL A 115 -14.46 6.30 19.91
N THR A 116 -14.10 6.02 18.65
CA THR A 116 -15.07 5.63 17.62
C THR A 116 -15.23 4.12 17.45
N ALA A 117 -14.46 3.28 18.15
CA ALA A 117 -14.48 1.82 17.97
C ALA A 117 -15.90 1.24 18.11
N ARG A 118 -16.55 1.44 19.23
CA ARG A 118 -17.91 0.92 19.46
C ARG A 118 -18.98 1.57 18.56
N PRO A 119 -19.04 2.90 18.40
CA PRO A 119 -19.96 3.52 17.44
C PRO A 119 -19.80 3.01 16.01
N THR A 120 -18.57 2.77 15.56
CA THR A 120 -18.31 2.26 14.21
C THR A 120 -18.81 0.83 14.05
N MET A 121 -18.56 -0.05 15.02
CA MET A 121 -19.06 -1.43 14.99
C MET A 121 -20.57 -1.48 15.01
N LEU A 122 -21.22 -0.64 15.80
CA LEU A 122 -22.69 -0.49 15.80
C LEU A 122 -23.22 -0.03 14.44
N ALA A 123 -22.59 0.99 13.84
CA ALA A 123 -22.97 1.50 12.52
C ALA A 123 -22.79 0.46 11.40
N MET A 124 -21.86 -0.49 11.57
CA MET A 124 -21.65 -1.60 10.64
C MET A 124 -22.64 -2.77 10.86
N GLY A 125 -23.48 -2.70 11.87
CA GLY A 125 -24.45 -3.77 12.19
C GLY A 125 -23.79 -5.05 12.71
N VAL A 126 -22.68 -4.91 13.44
CA VAL A 126 -21.99 -6.06 14.05
C VAL A 126 -22.91 -6.70 15.08
N PRO A 127 -23.10 -8.03 15.04
CA PRO A 127 -23.94 -8.75 16.02
C PRO A 127 -23.43 -8.60 17.45
N ASP A 128 -24.36 -8.63 18.42
CA ASP A 128 -24.05 -8.40 19.83
C ASP A 128 -23.13 -9.48 20.43
N ASP A 129 -23.19 -10.71 19.92
CA ASP A 129 -22.37 -11.86 20.35
C ASP A 129 -20.88 -11.68 20.10
N ILE A 130 -20.50 -10.93 19.06
CA ILE A 130 -19.08 -10.64 18.72
C ILE A 130 -18.68 -9.17 18.95
N MET A 131 -19.62 -8.32 19.39
CA MET A 131 -19.41 -6.87 19.53
C MET A 131 -18.27 -6.54 20.49
N ASP A 132 -18.28 -7.14 21.66
CA ASP A 132 -17.29 -6.82 22.71
C ASP A 132 -15.88 -7.28 22.30
N ASP A 133 -15.76 -8.43 21.65
CA ASP A 133 -14.49 -8.92 21.09
C ASP A 133 -13.98 -8.03 19.96
N ALA A 134 -14.87 -7.58 19.07
CA ALA A 134 -14.50 -6.67 17.99
C ALA A 134 -14.00 -5.32 18.54
N VAL A 135 -14.70 -4.74 19.51
CA VAL A 135 -14.31 -3.48 20.17
C VAL A 135 -13.00 -3.65 20.94
N LEU A 136 -12.82 -4.78 21.65
CA LEU A 136 -11.59 -5.10 22.38
C LEU A 136 -10.40 -5.17 21.42
N TYR A 137 -10.53 -5.92 20.32
CA TYR A 137 -9.48 -6.04 19.29
C TYR A 137 -9.08 -4.68 18.72
N MET A 138 -10.08 -3.87 18.33
CA MET A 138 -9.82 -2.52 17.80
C MET A 138 -9.10 -1.63 18.80
N ASN A 139 -9.57 -1.59 20.06
CA ASN A 139 -8.96 -0.75 21.09
C ASN A 139 -7.50 -1.14 21.34
N VAL A 140 -7.22 -2.43 21.47
CA VAL A 140 -5.84 -2.94 21.63
C VAL A 140 -5.01 -2.58 20.42
N TYR A 141 -5.52 -2.82 19.20
CA TYR A 141 -4.80 -2.49 17.97
C TYR A 141 -4.45 -0.99 17.88
N TYR A 142 -5.42 -0.10 18.20
CA TYR A 142 -5.18 1.35 18.16
C TYR A 142 -4.19 1.84 19.21
N LEU A 143 -4.06 1.17 20.36
CA LEU A 143 -3.00 1.46 21.33
C LEU A 143 -1.60 1.24 20.73
N GLY A 144 -1.45 0.28 19.83
CA GLY A 144 -0.18 -0.02 19.15
C GLY A 144 0.07 0.73 17.84
N ILE A 145 -0.90 1.53 17.35
CA ILE A 145 -0.84 2.13 16.01
C ILE A 145 0.37 3.06 15.79
N ILE A 146 0.88 3.68 16.85
CA ILE A 146 2.07 4.54 16.78
C ILE A 146 3.27 3.72 16.30
N GLY A 147 3.46 2.50 16.81
CA GLY A 147 4.52 1.58 16.37
C GLY A 147 4.38 1.24 14.88
N ASN A 148 3.16 0.94 14.43
CA ASN A 148 2.87 0.67 13.03
C ASN A 148 3.25 1.87 12.13
N LEU A 149 2.90 3.09 12.51
CA LEU A 149 3.21 4.29 11.72
C LEU A 149 4.72 4.59 11.71
N ILE A 150 5.42 4.43 12.84
CA ILE A 150 6.88 4.55 12.89
C ILE A 150 7.53 3.51 11.97
N TYR A 151 7.04 2.27 11.97
CA TYR A 151 7.51 1.23 11.05
C TYR A 151 7.27 1.62 9.59
N ASN A 152 6.08 2.09 9.22
CA ASN A 152 5.75 2.49 7.85
C ASN A 152 6.59 3.69 7.37
N ILE A 153 6.71 4.73 8.19
CA ILE A 153 7.55 5.90 7.88
C ILE A 153 9.02 5.51 7.80
N GLY A 154 9.53 4.74 8.76
CA GLY A 154 10.92 4.28 8.77
C GLY A 154 11.27 3.42 7.55
N THR A 155 10.36 2.52 7.17
CA THR A 155 10.45 1.75 5.92
C THR A 155 10.46 2.67 4.70
N GLY A 156 9.61 3.70 4.70
CA GLY A 156 9.58 4.73 3.66
C GLY A 156 10.89 5.49 3.54
N VAL A 157 11.51 5.86 4.66
CA VAL A 157 12.83 6.52 4.71
C VAL A 157 13.90 5.62 4.07
N LEU A 158 13.98 4.35 4.49
CA LEU A 158 14.99 3.42 3.95
C LEU A 158 14.78 3.16 2.46
N ARG A 159 13.53 2.96 2.02
CA ARG A 159 13.21 2.82 0.58
C ARG A 159 13.57 4.09 -0.19
N ALA A 160 13.29 5.26 0.36
CA ALA A 160 13.59 6.55 -0.29
C ALA A 160 15.08 6.75 -0.58
N ILE A 161 15.98 6.22 0.26
CA ILE A 161 17.42 6.25 0.06
C ILE A 161 17.97 5.07 -0.76
N GLY A 162 17.09 4.16 -1.19
CA GLY A 162 17.47 3.00 -2.02
C GLY A 162 17.74 1.70 -1.25
N ASP A 163 17.55 1.68 0.07
CA ASP A 163 17.67 0.45 0.87
C ASP A 163 16.30 -0.25 0.99
N SER A 164 16.08 -1.26 0.16
CA SER A 164 14.89 -2.13 0.23
C SER A 164 15.13 -3.42 1.03
N ARG A 165 16.39 -3.74 1.38
CA ARG A 165 16.75 -4.99 2.05
C ARG A 165 16.51 -4.92 3.55
N MET A 166 16.88 -3.81 4.17
CA MET A 166 16.70 -3.66 5.62
C MET A 166 15.23 -3.73 6.04
N PRO A 167 14.26 -3.05 5.37
CA PRO A 167 12.84 -3.25 5.61
C PRO A 167 12.39 -4.71 5.50
N LEU A 168 12.92 -5.48 4.53
CA LEU A 168 12.63 -6.90 4.39
C LEU A 168 13.09 -7.70 5.62
N TYR A 169 14.33 -7.50 6.08
CA TYR A 169 14.85 -8.22 7.25
C TYR A 169 14.04 -7.93 8.51
N VAL A 170 13.69 -6.66 8.73
CA VAL A 170 12.83 -6.26 9.85
C VAL A 170 11.46 -6.93 9.76
N LEU A 171 10.88 -7.00 8.56
CA LEU A 171 9.58 -7.62 8.35
C LEU A 171 9.61 -9.14 8.59
N ILE A 172 10.68 -9.83 8.17
CA ILE A 172 10.87 -11.26 8.47
C ILE A 172 10.92 -11.49 9.99
N VAL A 173 11.71 -10.68 10.71
CA VAL A 173 11.77 -10.76 12.18
C VAL A 173 10.41 -10.50 12.82
N CYS A 174 9.67 -9.48 12.31
CA CYS A 174 8.32 -9.17 12.76
C CYS A 174 7.36 -10.35 12.55
N CYS A 175 7.38 -10.94 11.35
CA CYS A 175 6.55 -12.10 11.03
C CYS A 175 6.79 -13.27 11.98
N LEU A 176 8.05 -13.62 12.20
CA LEU A 176 8.43 -14.70 13.12
C LEU A 176 8.05 -14.38 14.57
N ALA A 177 8.31 -13.14 15.01
CA ALA A 177 7.93 -12.69 16.35
C ALA A 177 6.42 -12.75 16.55
N ASN A 178 5.64 -12.29 15.58
CA ASN A 178 4.18 -12.33 15.65
C ASN A 178 3.65 -13.77 15.80
N VAL A 179 4.09 -14.70 14.93
CA VAL A 179 3.68 -16.12 15.02
C VAL A 179 4.01 -16.73 16.38
N ILE A 180 5.22 -16.46 16.91
CA ILE A 180 5.63 -16.96 18.22
C ILE A 180 4.77 -16.35 19.33
N LEU A 181 4.51 -15.04 19.27
CA LEU A 181 3.70 -14.34 20.27
C LEU A 181 2.23 -14.76 20.22
N ASP A 182 1.68 -14.99 19.03
CA ASP A 182 0.32 -15.51 18.86
C ASP A 182 0.18 -16.89 19.50
N LEU A 183 1.11 -17.80 19.20
CA LEU A 183 1.12 -19.13 19.83
C LEU A 183 1.26 -19.03 21.35
N LEU A 184 2.12 -18.15 21.84
CA LEU A 184 2.33 -17.95 23.28
C LEU A 184 1.08 -17.41 23.96
N PHE A 185 0.51 -16.32 23.45
CA PHE A 185 -0.62 -15.64 24.10
C PHE A 185 -1.94 -16.37 23.89
N VAL A 186 -2.14 -16.97 22.73
CA VAL A 186 -3.41 -17.65 22.39
C VAL A 186 -3.40 -19.10 22.90
N VAL A 187 -2.35 -19.87 22.60
CA VAL A 187 -2.33 -21.31 22.88
C VAL A 187 -1.85 -21.61 24.30
N VAL A 188 -0.82 -20.90 24.78
CA VAL A 188 -0.25 -21.17 26.13
C VAL A 188 -0.98 -20.39 27.20
N PHE A 189 -1.21 -19.08 26.99
CA PHE A 189 -1.83 -18.23 28.02
C PHE A 189 -3.35 -18.17 27.91
N HIS A 190 -3.96 -18.63 26.82
CA HIS A 190 -5.40 -18.63 26.57
C HIS A 190 -6.06 -17.22 26.67
N TRP A 191 -5.36 -16.18 26.18
CA TRP A 191 -5.85 -14.80 26.22
C TRP A 191 -6.88 -14.47 25.12
N GLY A 192 -7.26 -15.42 24.29
CA GLY A 192 -8.28 -15.25 23.25
C GLY A 192 -7.99 -14.09 22.29
N VAL A 193 -9.02 -13.30 21.98
CA VAL A 193 -8.93 -12.15 21.06
C VAL A 193 -7.93 -11.09 21.53
N PHE A 194 -7.86 -10.84 22.85
CA PHE A 194 -6.87 -9.93 23.43
C PHE A 194 -5.44 -10.38 23.12
N GLY A 195 -5.16 -11.69 23.23
CA GLY A 195 -3.85 -12.26 22.95
C GLY A 195 -3.39 -12.01 21.51
N VAL A 196 -4.27 -12.21 20.54
CA VAL A 196 -4.02 -11.95 19.12
C VAL A 196 -3.71 -10.47 18.88
N ALA A 197 -4.58 -9.57 19.35
CA ALA A 197 -4.36 -8.14 19.19
C ALA A 197 -3.06 -7.68 19.84
N PHE A 198 -2.74 -8.19 21.02
CA PHE A 198 -1.53 -7.87 21.76
C PHE A 198 -0.26 -8.39 21.07
N ALA A 199 -0.29 -9.62 20.54
CA ALA A 199 0.81 -10.15 19.74
C ALA A 199 1.09 -9.30 18.50
N THR A 200 0.03 -8.87 17.80
CA THR A 200 0.13 -8.01 16.63
C THR A 200 0.81 -6.69 16.95
N ILE A 201 0.35 -5.97 18.00
CA ILE A 201 0.96 -4.68 18.35
C ILE A 201 2.39 -4.82 18.88
N LEU A 202 2.67 -5.89 19.62
CA LEU A 202 4.02 -6.13 20.14
C LEU A 202 5.01 -6.44 19.01
N SER A 203 4.62 -7.24 18.03
CA SER A 203 5.45 -7.50 16.84
C SER A 203 5.69 -6.23 16.01
N GLN A 204 4.69 -5.35 15.88
CA GLN A 204 4.83 -4.05 15.23
C GLN A 204 5.74 -3.10 16.01
N LEU A 205 5.69 -3.10 17.33
CA LEU A 205 6.61 -2.35 18.18
C LEU A 205 8.05 -2.85 18.04
N ILE A 206 8.26 -4.17 18.01
CA ILE A 206 9.58 -4.77 17.73
C ILE A 206 10.12 -4.25 16.40
N SER A 207 9.29 -4.24 15.35
CA SER A 207 9.67 -3.73 14.03
C SER A 207 10.03 -2.25 14.05
N ALA A 208 9.23 -1.44 14.75
CA ALA A 208 9.50 0.00 14.92
C ALA A 208 10.83 0.24 15.64
N VAL A 209 11.09 -0.52 16.72
CA VAL A 209 12.34 -0.42 17.48
C VAL A 209 13.55 -0.82 16.62
N LEU A 210 13.48 -1.93 15.89
CA LEU A 210 14.56 -2.38 15.00
C LEU A 210 14.88 -1.35 13.92
N LEU A 211 13.85 -0.76 13.30
CA LEU A 211 14.02 0.32 12.33
C LEU A 211 14.63 1.57 12.95
N MET A 212 14.15 1.96 14.13
CA MET A 212 14.71 3.12 14.85
C MET A 212 16.17 2.91 15.22
N ILE A 213 16.55 1.71 15.72
CA ILE A 213 17.96 1.37 15.99
C ILE A 213 18.79 1.54 14.71
N ARG A 214 18.31 1.06 13.56
CA ARG A 214 19.01 1.21 12.28
C ARG A 214 19.15 2.67 11.86
N LEU A 215 18.06 3.45 11.95
CA LEU A 215 18.06 4.86 11.56
C LEU A 215 18.84 5.77 12.52
N MET A 216 18.91 5.42 13.80
CA MET A 216 19.70 6.17 14.79
C MET A 216 21.19 5.78 14.76
N GLY A 217 21.50 4.55 14.37
CA GLY A 217 22.87 4.02 14.33
C GLY A 217 23.70 4.45 13.11
N THR A 218 23.10 5.05 12.09
CA THR A 218 23.82 5.54 10.90
C THR A 218 24.51 6.89 11.17
N GLN A 219 25.56 7.18 10.38
CA GLN A 219 26.25 8.48 10.38
C GLN A 219 25.83 9.36 9.18
N GLU A 220 24.90 8.85 8.36
CA GLU A 220 24.44 9.54 7.16
C GLU A 220 23.43 10.66 7.49
N ALA A 221 23.15 11.52 6.52
CA ALA A 221 22.25 12.68 6.68
C ALA A 221 20.80 12.31 7.03
N TYR A 222 20.38 11.06 6.77
CA TYR A 222 19.07 10.52 7.15
C TYR A 222 19.02 9.93 8.57
N ARG A 223 20.09 10.09 9.37
CA ARG A 223 20.10 9.68 10.78
C ARG A 223 18.95 10.33 11.54
N VAL A 224 18.23 9.53 12.30
CA VAL A 224 17.21 10.02 13.22
C VAL A 224 17.84 10.36 14.57
N GLU A 225 17.66 11.61 14.98
CA GLU A 225 18.04 12.10 16.31
C GLU A 225 16.76 12.48 17.06
N LEU A 226 16.43 11.81 18.15
CA LEU A 226 15.18 12.02 18.88
C LEU A 226 14.94 13.48 19.29
N ARG A 227 16.01 14.19 19.62
CA ARG A 227 15.94 15.62 20.01
C ARG A 227 15.60 16.57 18.85
N LYS A 228 15.78 16.11 17.61
CA LYS A 228 15.52 16.89 16.40
C LYS A 228 14.15 16.59 15.79
N ILE A 229 13.40 15.63 16.35
CA ILE A 229 12.05 15.30 15.88
C ILE A 229 11.14 16.49 16.14
N ARG A 230 10.81 17.20 15.07
CA ARG A 230 9.91 18.36 15.08
C ARG A 230 9.33 18.61 13.70
N PHE A 231 8.25 19.36 13.64
CA PHE A 231 7.68 19.78 12.37
C PHE A 231 8.45 20.97 11.78
N HIS A 232 8.86 20.83 10.52
CA HIS A 232 9.35 21.92 9.70
C HIS A 232 8.23 22.26 8.71
N LYS A 233 7.67 23.49 8.83
CA LYS A 233 6.44 23.90 8.11
C LYS A 233 6.50 23.66 6.61
N ASP A 234 7.62 24.03 5.97
CA ASP A 234 7.79 23.93 4.52
C ASP A 234 7.84 22.46 4.08
N ILE A 235 8.57 21.63 4.82
CA ILE A 235 8.64 20.18 4.56
C ILE A 235 7.27 19.53 4.80
N LEU A 236 6.60 19.85 5.91
CA LEU A 236 5.28 19.32 6.22
C LEU A 236 4.26 19.66 5.13
N LYS A 237 4.27 20.91 4.65
CA LYS A 237 3.40 21.35 3.54
C LYS A 237 3.63 20.50 2.29
N ASN A 238 4.88 20.22 1.95
CA ASN A 238 5.22 19.40 0.79
C ASN A 238 4.83 17.93 0.98
N VAL A 239 5.08 17.35 2.16
CA VAL A 239 4.68 15.98 2.51
C VAL A 239 3.16 15.83 2.45
N VAL A 240 2.41 16.76 3.04
CA VAL A 240 0.93 16.74 3.02
C VAL A 240 0.39 16.93 1.61
N ARG A 241 0.97 17.84 0.81
CA ARG A 241 0.55 18.08 -0.59
C ARG A 241 0.63 16.83 -1.46
N ILE A 242 1.60 15.95 -1.21
CA ILE A 242 1.76 14.69 -1.95
C ILE A 242 1.02 13.55 -1.23
N GLY A 243 1.12 13.48 0.08
CA GLY A 243 0.61 12.38 0.87
C GLY A 243 -0.91 12.41 1.05
N LEU A 244 -1.51 13.59 1.26
CA LEU A 244 -2.96 13.68 1.45
C LEU A 244 -3.75 13.19 0.23
N PRO A 245 -3.43 13.58 -1.02
CA PRO A 245 -4.06 13.00 -2.19
C PRO A 245 -3.88 11.47 -2.27
N ALA A 246 -2.69 10.94 -1.95
CA ALA A 246 -2.44 9.51 -1.95
C ALA A 246 -3.26 8.78 -0.87
N GLY A 247 -3.40 9.36 0.31
CA GLY A 247 -4.27 8.85 1.37
C GLY A 247 -5.74 8.84 0.99
N LEU A 248 -6.24 9.93 0.41
CA LEU A 248 -7.62 10.02 -0.09
C LEU A 248 -7.86 8.99 -1.21
N GLN A 249 -6.90 8.78 -2.09
CA GLN A 249 -6.99 7.74 -3.12
C GLN A 249 -7.18 6.36 -2.50
N SER A 250 -6.45 6.03 -1.43
CA SER A 250 -6.59 4.75 -0.70
C SER A 250 -8.00 4.59 -0.11
N VAL A 251 -8.55 5.63 0.48
CA VAL A 251 -9.94 5.63 1.00
C VAL A 251 -10.95 5.39 -0.11
N MET A 252 -10.79 6.08 -1.26
CA MET A 252 -11.68 5.92 -2.41
C MET A 252 -11.63 4.50 -3.00
N TYR A 253 -10.45 3.87 -3.04
CA TYR A 253 -10.34 2.46 -3.41
C TYR A 253 -11.10 1.55 -2.45
N SER A 254 -10.94 1.75 -1.14
CA SER A 254 -11.63 0.97 -0.11
C SER A 254 -13.15 1.11 -0.26
N PHE A 255 -13.64 2.33 -0.44
CA PHE A 255 -15.07 2.59 -0.66
C PHE A 255 -15.60 1.91 -1.93
N SER A 256 -14.87 2.02 -3.04
CA SER A 256 -15.24 1.35 -4.29
C SER A 256 -15.28 -0.19 -4.13
N ASN A 257 -14.33 -0.76 -3.41
CA ASN A 257 -14.29 -2.21 -3.15
C ASN A 257 -15.46 -2.68 -2.27
N ILE A 258 -15.91 -1.87 -1.30
CA ILE A 258 -17.10 -2.16 -0.50
C ILE A 258 -18.35 -2.24 -1.38
N LEU A 259 -18.51 -1.32 -2.33
CA LEU A 259 -19.66 -1.36 -3.26
C LEU A 259 -19.62 -2.58 -4.18
N ILE A 260 -18.43 -2.96 -4.67
CA ILE A 260 -18.27 -4.21 -5.44
C ILE A 260 -18.65 -5.42 -4.59
N GLN A 261 -18.17 -5.49 -3.35
CA GLN A 261 -18.50 -6.57 -2.43
C GLN A 261 -20.01 -6.64 -2.16
N ALA A 262 -20.65 -5.50 -1.92
CA ALA A 262 -22.10 -5.43 -1.74
C ALA A 262 -22.87 -5.96 -2.98
N SER A 263 -22.39 -5.61 -4.18
CA SER A 263 -22.94 -6.13 -5.42
C SER A 263 -22.77 -7.65 -5.54
N ILE A 264 -21.59 -8.18 -5.20
CA ILE A 264 -21.34 -9.64 -5.25
C ILE A 264 -22.19 -10.38 -4.22
N ASN A 265 -22.41 -9.80 -3.06
CA ASN A 265 -23.26 -10.41 -2.01
C ASN A 265 -24.70 -10.63 -2.50
N SER A 266 -25.20 -9.83 -3.45
CA SER A 266 -26.55 -9.99 -4.01
C SER A 266 -26.71 -11.24 -4.90
N PHE A 267 -25.60 -11.90 -5.28
CA PHE A 267 -25.62 -13.13 -6.09
C PHE A 267 -25.61 -14.43 -5.24
N GLY A 268 -25.60 -14.29 -3.91
CA GLY A 268 -25.67 -15.43 -3.00
C GLY A 268 -24.30 -16.01 -2.59
N THR A 269 -24.36 -17.05 -1.76
CA THR A 269 -23.19 -17.61 -1.07
C THR A 269 -22.13 -18.20 -2.00
N THR A 270 -22.54 -18.87 -3.09
CA THR A 270 -21.65 -19.46 -4.09
C THR A 270 -20.80 -18.38 -4.77
N ALA A 271 -21.40 -17.24 -5.11
CA ALA A 271 -20.70 -16.09 -5.70
C ALA A 271 -19.72 -15.44 -4.71
N ILE A 272 -20.11 -15.32 -3.45
CA ILE A 272 -19.24 -14.81 -2.36
C ILE A 272 -18.02 -15.72 -2.18
N ALA A 273 -18.23 -17.05 -2.18
CA ALA A 273 -17.15 -18.02 -2.08
C ALA A 273 -16.18 -17.94 -3.28
N ALA A 274 -16.73 -17.83 -4.50
CA ALA A 274 -15.92 -17.63 -5.71
C ALA A 274 -15.10 -16.34 -5.64
N TRP A 275 -15.71 -15.25 -5.22
CA TRP A 275 -15.03 -13.96 -5.06
C TRP A 275 -13.93 -14.01 -4.01
N ALA A 276 -14.14 -14.69 -2.89
CA ALA A 276 -13.12 -14.89 -1.87
C ALA A 276 -11.90 -15.67 -2.40
N ALA A 277 -12.14 -16.74 -3.17
CA ALA A 277 -11.07 -17.51 -3.81
C ALA A 277 -10.30 -16.66 -4.84
N ILE A 278 -11.02 -15.88 -5.67
CA ILE A 278 -10.42 -14.92 -6.61
C ILE A 278 -9.51 -13.93 -5.87
N GLY A 279 -10.00 -13.33 -4.79
CA GLY A 279 -9.24 -12.35 -4.01
C GLY A 279 -7.92 -12.88 -3.45
N LYS A 280 -7.85 -14.18 -3.10
CA LYS A 280 -6.60 -14.81 -2.64
C LYS A 280 -5.58 -14.95 -3.78
N ILE A 281 -6.02 -15.32 -4.96
CA ILE A 281 -5.17 -15.45 -6.16
C ILE A 281 -4.73 -14.07 -6.66
N ASP A 282 -5.66 -13.12 -6.73
CA ASP A 282 -5.41 -11.75 -7.16
C ASP A 282 -4.39 -11.03 -6.27
N GLY A 283 -4.35 -11.38 -4.98
CA GLY A 283 -3.39 -10.84 -4.04
C GLY A 283 -1.94 -10.93 -4.55
N PHE A 284 -1.59 -12.00 -5.27
CA PHE A 284 -0.24 -12.16 -5.87
C PHE A 284 0.00 -11.19 -7.03
N ILE A 285 -1.01 -10.95 -7.88
CA ILE A 285 -0.93 -9.98 -8.98
C ILE A 285 -0.73 -8.57 -8.42
N TRP A 286 -1.54 -8.17 -7.45
CA TRP A 286 -1.46 -6.87 -6.80
C TRP A 286 -0.14 -6.64 -6.07
N MET A 287 0.41 -7.68 -5.45
CA MET A 287 1.69 -7.64 -4.75
C MET A 287 2.85 -7.29 -5.70
N VAL A 288 2.86 -7.91 -6.90
CA VAL A 288 3.86 -7.64 -7.95
C VAL A 288 3.71 -6.21 -8.48
N MET A 289 2.48 -5.78 -8.81
CA MET A 289 2.23 -4.42 -9.30
C MET A 289 2.64 -3.36 -8.29
N ASN A 290 2.27 -3.52 -7.03
CA ASN A 290 2.62 -2.59 -5.95
C ASN A 290 4.14 -2.49 -5.74
N ALA A 291 4.86 -3.63 -5.77
CA ALA A 291 6.31 -3.63 -5.62
C ALA A 291 6.99 -2.85 -6.77
N PHE A 292 6.53 -2.98 -8.02
CA PHE A 292 7.00 -2.17 -9.14
C PHE A 292 6.59 -0.70 -8.99
N GLY A 293 5.37 -0.41 -8.55
CA GLY A 293 4.89 0.95 -8.29
C GLY A 293 5.76 1.71 -7.28
N ILE A 294 6.08 1.06 -6.15
CA ILE A 294 6.99 1.61 -5.13
C ILE A 294 8.39 1.84 -5.71
N ALA A 295 8.93 0.86 -6.45
CA ALA A 295 10.25 0.98 -7.05
C ALA A 295 10.31 2.16 -8.04
N VAL A 296 9.37 2.25 -8.97
CA VAL A 296 9.32 3.35 -9.95
C VAL A 296 9.13 4.71 -9.28
N THR A 297 8.28 4.80 -8.25
CA THR A 297 8.08 6.04 -7.49
C THR A 297 9.38 6.52 -6.84
N THR A 298 10.12 5.62 -6.19
CA THR A 298 11.41 5.95 -5.56
C THR A 298 12.46 6.35 -6.59
N PHE A 299 12.57 5.58 -7.70
CA PHE A 299 13.51 5.89 -8.77
C PHE A 299 13.18 7.22 -9.45
N ALA A 300 11.90 7.50 -9.69
CA ALA A 300 11.46 8.78 -10.22
C ALA A 300 11.80 9.93 -9.25
N GLY A 301 11.55 9.77 -7.96
CA GLY A 301 11.86 10.78 -6.95
C GLY A 301 13.33 11.12 -6.86
N GLN A 302 14.20 10.11 -6.78
CA GLN A 302 15.65 10.35 -6.71
C GLN A 302 16.21 10.97 -7.99
N ASN A 303 15.80 10.48 -9.18
CA ASN A 303 16.27 11.04 -10.44
C ASN A 303 15.70 12.44 -10.69
N PHE A 304 14.48 12.74 -10.23
CA PHE A 304 13.92 14.08 -10.28
C PHE A 304 14.72 15.04 -9.39
N GLY A 305 14.99 14.69 -8.13
CA GLY A 305 15.83 15.49 -7.25
C GLY A 305 17.27 15.68 -7.76
N ALA A 306 17.83 14.68 -8.42
CA ALA A 306 19.13 14.77 -9.09
C ALA A 306 19.10 15.57 -10.41
N ARG A 307 17.94 16.12 -10.82
CA ARG A 307 17.71 16.82 -12.10
C ARG A 307 17.99 15.95 -13.32
N GLN A 308 17.98 14.63 -13.17
CA GLN A 308 18.20 13.67 -14.26
C GLN A 308 16.88 13.26 -14.91
N TYR A 309 16.16 14.20 -15.50
CA TYR A 309 14.80 14.00 -16.03
C TYR A 309 14.73 12.94 -17.15
N ASP A 310 15.74 12.85 -18.00
CA ASP A 310 15.79 11.83 -19.05
C ASP A 310 15.98 10.43 -18.47
N ARG A 311 16.81 10.32 -17.42
CA ARG A 311 16.97 9.06 -16.69
C ARG A 311 15.69 8.67 -15.96
N MET A 312 14.99 9.63 -15.36
CA MET A 312 13.67 9.41 -14.74
C MET A 312 12.68 8.82 -15.77
N LYS A 313 12.56 9.43 -16.96
CA LYS A 313 11.72 8.90 -18.05
C LYS A 313 12.17 7.51 -18.52
N ARG A 314 13.46 7.26 -18.55
CA ARG A 314 14.02 5.93 -18.86
C ARG A 314 13.67 4.91 -17.78
N CYS A 315 13.80 5.26 -16.50
CA CYS A 315 13.39 4.40 -15.38
C CYS A 315 11.92 4.04 -15.46
N THR A 316 11.04 5.02 -15.76
CA THR A 316 9.61 4.78 -15.95
C THR A 316 9.33 3.82 -17.11
N ARG A 317 9.96 4.02 -18.28
CA ARG A 317 9.78 3.13 -19.45
C ARG A 317 10.28 1.71 -19.18
N VAL A 318 11.44 1.56 -18.54
CA VAL A 318 11.98 0.25 -18.19
C VAL A 318 11.09 -0.43 -17.14
N GLY A 319 10.68 0.28 -16.08
CA GLY A 319 9.78 -0.24 -15.06
C GLY A 319 8.42 -0.64 -15.64
N LEU A 320 7.86 0.15 -16.56
CA LEU A 320 6.63 -0.18 -17.27
C LEU A 320 6.80 -1.46 -18.10
N GLY A 321 7.86 -1.58 -18.88
CA GLY A 321 8.13 -2.76 -19.70
C GLY A 321 8.33 -4.03 -18.87
N MET A 322 9.07 -3.94 -17.76
CA MET A 322 9.30 -5.07 -16.85
C MET A 322 8.01 -5.50 -16.15
N CYS A 323 7.24 -4.54 -15.62
CA CYS A 323 5.97 -4.82 -14.98
C CYS A 323 4.96 -5.42 -15.97
N LEU A 324 4.84 -4.85 -17.18
CA LEU A 324 4.00 -5.40 -18.25
C LEU A 324 4.39 -6.83 -18.59
N GLY A 325 5.66 -7.10 -18.84
CA GLY A 325 6.13 -8.46 -19.15
C GLY A 325 5.80 -9.47 -18.06
N THR A 326 6.03 -9.09 -16.79
CA THR A 326 5.74 -9.93 -15.63
C THR A 326 4.23 -10.18 -15.48
N ILE A 327 3.42 -9.11 -15.56
CA ILE A 327 1.97 -9.21 -15.39
C ILE A 327 1.30 -9.95 -16.56
N ILE A 328 1.75 -9.75 -17.80
CA ILE A 328 1.25 -10.51 -18.94
C ILE A 328 1.56 -12.01 -18.77
N ALA A 329 2.77 -12.36 -18.34
CA ALA A 329 3.14 -13.76 -18.08
C ALA A 329 2.28 -14.37 -16.95
N LEU A 330 2.13 -13.67 -15.83
CA LEU A 330 1.28 -14.12 -14.71
C LEU A 330 -0.19 -14.22 -15.12
N SER A 331 -0.72 -13.25 -15.86
CA SER A 331 -2.09 -13.26 -16.37
C SER A 331 -2.34 -14.40 -17.34
N ALA A 332 -1.37 -14.71 -18.20
CA ALA A 332 -1.46 -15.87 -19.10
C ALA A 332 -1.48 -17.21 -18.33
N LEU A 333 -0.61 -17.35 -17.32
CA LEU A 333 -0.63 -18.53 -16.44
C LEU A 333 -1.96 -18.63 -15.70
N LEU A 334 -2.47 -17.53 -15.15
CA LEU A 334 -3.75 -17.48 -14.46
C LEU A 334 -4.91 -17.82 -15.42
N PHE A 335 -4.90 -17.32 -16.63
CA PHE A 335 -5.92 -17.61 -17.65
C PHE A 335 -5.93 -19.09 -18.04
N ILE A 336 -4.74 -19.69 -18.25
CA ILE A 336 -4.59 -21.11 -18.63
C ILE A 336 -4.99 -22.03 -17.47
N PHE A 337 -4.48 -21.76 -16.27
CA PHE A 337 -4.65 -22.62 -15.10
C PHE A 337 -5.78 -22.18 -14.16
N ARG A 338 -6.70 -21.32 -14.59
CA ARG A 338 -7.77 -20.75 -13.75
C ARG A 338 -8.60 -21.78 -13.00
N TYR A 339 -8.93 -22.91 -13.62
CA TYR A 339 -9.68 -23.98 -12.98
C TYR A 339 -8.85 -24.65 -11.88
N GLN A 340 -7.61 -25.04 -12.19
CA GLN A 340 -6.71 -25.72 -11.25
C GLN A 340 -6.37 -24.82 -10.04
N LEU A 341 -6.13 -23.54 -10.29
CA LEU A 341 -5.85 -22.58 -9.23
C LEU A 341 -7.06 -22.38 -8.30
N LEU A 342 -8.26 -22.32 -8.83
CA LEU A 342 -9.48 -22.21 -8.03
C LEU A 342 -9.77 -23.51 -7.27
N MET A 343 -9.58 -24.69 -7.89
CA MET A 343 -9.73 -25.99 -7.24
C MET A 343 -8.78 -26.18 -6.05
N PHE A 344 -7.66 -25.46 -6.00
CA PHE A 344 -6.78 -25.47 -4.83
C PHE A 344 -7.45 -24.89 -3.59
N PHE A 345 -8.40 -23.96 -3.76
CA PHE A 345 -9.09 -23.29 -2.67
C PHE A 345 -10.44 -23.91 -2.32
N THR A 346 -11.08 -24.59 -3.26
CA THR A 346 -12.41 -25.20 -3.06
C THR A 346 -12.63 -26.41 -3.94
N GLY A 347 -13.30 -27.42 -3.39
CA GLY A 347 -13.77 -28.59 -4.15
C GLY A 347 -15.15 -28.42 -4.80
N ASP A 348 -15.82 -27.26 -4.58
CA ASP A 348 -17.14 -27.01 -5.14
C ASP A 348 -17.03 -26.60 -6.61
N ALA A 349 -17.58 -27.44 -7.50
CA ALA A 349 -17.51 -27.23 -8.94
C ALA A 349 -18.26 -25.99 -9.43
N GLU A 350 -19.32 -25.56 -8.73
CA GLU A 350 -20.07 -24.35 -9.08
C GLU A 350 -19.26 -23.09 -8.76
N VAL A 351 -18.65 -23.06 -7.58
CA VAL A 351 -17.73 -21.97 -7.15
C VAL A 351 -16.57 -21.85 -8.12
N VAL A 352 -15.94 -22.98 -8.48
CA VAL A 352 -14.83 -23.00 -9.45
C VAL A 352 -15.27 -22.48 -10.81
N ASN A 353 -16.46 -22.87 -11.30
CA ASN A 353 -16.95 -22.42 -12.59
C ASN A 353 -17.22 -20.90 -12.61
N ILE A 354 -17.87 -20.36 -11.59
CA ILE A 354 -18.12 -18.92 -11.46
C ILE A 354 -16.78 -18.16 -11.44
N GLY A 355 -15.82 -18.59 -10.64
CA GLY A 355 -14.50 -17.97 -10.57
C GLY A 355 -13.73 -18.05 -11.89
N ALA A 356 -13.78 -19.18 -12.58
CA ALA A 356 -13.14 -19.37 -13.88
C ALA A 356 -13.74 -18.46 -14.96
N GLN A 357 -15.06 -18.28 -14.99
CA GLN A 357 -15.74 -17.33 -15.88
C GLN A 357 -15.35 -15.88 -15.57
N PHE A 358 -15.18 -15.54 -14.29
CA PHE A 358 -14.71 -14.22 -13.89
C PHE A 358 -13.30 -13.95 -14.43
N TYR A 359 -12.40 -14.92 -14.36
CA TYR A 359 -11.04 -14.79 -14.90
C TYR A 359 -10.96 -14.72 -16.43
N LEU A 360 -11.94 -15.20 -17.18
CA LEU A 360 -12.01 -14.97 -18.63
C LEU A 360 -12.04 -13.47 -18.98
N VAL A 361 -12.67 -12.67 -18.12
CA VAL A 361 -12.78 -11.22 -18.29
C VAL A 361 -11.62 -10.49 -17.62
N LEU A 362 -11.26 -10.88 -16.40
CA LEU A 362 -10.33 -10.16 -15.56
C LEU A 362 -8.87 -10.39 -15.97
N ALA A 363 -8.46 -11.64 -16.21
CA ALA A 363 -7.07 -11.96 -16.48
C ALA A 363 -6.49 -11.23 -17.71
N PRO A 364 -7.21 -11.12 -18.85
CA PRO A 364 -6.72 -10.36 -20.00
C PRO A 364 -6.63 -8.86 -19.76
N SER A 365 -7.20 -8.32 -18.68
CA SER A 365 -7.26 -6.87 -18.42
C SER A 365 -6.22 -6.33 -17.44
N TYR A 366 -5.53 -7.18 -16.67
CA TYR A 366 -4.54 -6.73 -15.68
C TYR A 366 -3.44 -5.85 -16.25
N PHE A 367 -2.98 -6.12 -17.49
CA PHE A 367 -1.94 -5.32 -18.11
C PHE A 367 -2.31 -3.84 -18.26
N THR A 368 -3.61 -3.53 -18.36
CA THR A 368 -4.08 -2.13 -18.45
C THR A 368 -3.87 -1.38 -17.15
N PHE A 369 -4.04 -2.05 -15.99
CA PHE A 369 -3.80 -1.44 -14.70
C PHE A 369 -2.31 -1.13 -14.46
N VAL A 370 -1.40 -1.86 -15.10
CA VAL A 370 0.05 -1.57 -15.02
C VAL A 370 0.35 -0.14 -15.47
N PHE A 371 -0.31 0.37 -16.51
CA PHE A 371 -0.13 1.76 -16.94
C PHE A 371 -0.57 2.74 -15.86
N ILE A 372 -1.69 2.46 -15.19
CA ILE A 372 -2.20 3.31 -14.10
C ILE A 372 -1.18 3.34 -12.96
N GLU A 373 -0.72 2.18 -12.48
CA GLU A 373 0.17 2.06 -11.34
C GLU A 373 1.55 2.70 -11.60
N ILE A 374 2.17 2.36 -12.73
CA ILE A 374 3.54 2.80 -13.03
C ILE A 374 3.58 4.29 -13.40
N LEU A 375 2.64 4.77 -14.22
CA LEU A 375 2.64 6.18 -14.62
C LEU A 375 2.23 7.10 -13.46
N SER A 376 1.24 6.71 -12.65
CA SER A 376 0.89 7.48 -11.44
C SER A 376 2.05 7.51 -10.45
N GLY A 377 2.76 6.38 -10.27
CA GLY A 377 3.94 6.29 -9.42
C GLY A 377 5.07 7.22 -9.89
N ALA A 378 5.35 7.26 -11.19
CA ALA A 378 6.37 8.14 -11.77
C ALA A 378 6.02 9.63 -11.59
N ILE A 379 4.77 10.01 -11.85
CA ILE A 379 4.29 11.39 -11.70
C ILE A 379 4.32 11.81 -10.23
N ARG A 380 3.88 10.92 -9.32
CA ARG A 380 3.94 11.15 -7.87
C ARG A 380 5.38 11.28 -7.38
N GLY A 381 6.31 10.46 -7.89
CA GLY A 381 7.74 10.55 -7.59
C GLY A 381 8.34 11.91 -7.95
N ALA A 382 7.87 12.56 -9.02
CA ALA A 382 8.25 13.92 -9.37
C ALA A 382 7.56 15.01 -8.54
N GLY A 383 6.68 14.66 -7.58
CA GLY A 383 6.02 15.59 -6.66
C GLY A 383 4.62 16.07 -7.08
N GLU A 384 4.02 15.49 -8.12
CA GLU A 384 2.64 15.76 -8.53
C GLU A 384 1.75 14.57 -8.13
N ALA A 385 0.92 14.74 -7.09
CA ALA A 385 0.07 13.67 -6.58
C ALA A 385 -1.43 13.94 -6.82
N LEU A 386 -1.83 15.21 -6.91
CA LEU A 386 -3.25 15.58 -7.02
C LEU A 386 -3.86 15.07 -8.34
N GLN A 387 -3.17 15.29 -9.46
CA GLN A 387 -3.70 14.89 -10.77
C GLN A 387 -3.79 13.35 -10.92
N PRO A 388 -2.74 12.55 -10.58
CA PRO A 388 -2.88 11.10 -10.54
C PRO A 388 -4.02 10.62 -9.65
N MET A 389 -4.21 11.23 -8.48
CA MET A 389 -5.32 10.89 -7.58
C MET A 389 -6.67 11.18 -8.25
N LEU A 390 -6.86 12.35 -8.83
CA LEU A 390 -8.13 12.72 -9.51
C LEU A 390 -8.42 11.77 -10.68
N ILE A 391 -7.42 11.47 -11.52
CA ILE A 391 -7.58 10.56 -12.66
C ILE A 391 -7.98 9.17 -12.15
N THR A 392 -7.35 8.67 -11.09
CA THR A 392 -7.64 7.35 -10.52
C THR A 392 -9.00 7.34 -9.82
N CYS A 393 -9.32 8.35 -9.01
CA CYS A 393 -10.59 8.39 -8.28
C CYS A 393 -11.79 8.50 -9.24
N ILE A 394 -11.70 9.31 -10.28
CA ILE A 394 -12.76 9.44 -11.27
C ILE A 394 -12.78 8.23 -12.20
N GLY A 395 -11.63 7.86 -12.74
CA GLY A 395 -11.51 6.82 -13.77
C GLY A 395 -11.67 5.40 -13.22
N VAL A 396 -11.03 5.07 -12.10
CA VAL A 396 -11.17 3.73 -11.51
C VAL A 396 -12.37 3.67 -10.58
N CYS A 397 -12.40 4.51 -9.53
CA CYS A 397 -13.44 4.39 -8.50
C CYS A 397 -14.79 4.92 -8.99
N GLY A 398 -14.83 6.11 -9.62
CA GLY A 398 -16.06 6.72 -10.09
C GLY A 398 -16.77 5.91 -11.17
N LEU A 399 -16.02 5.46 -12.20
CA LEU A 399 -16.61 4.64 -13.26
C LEU A 399 -17.11 3.29 -12.73
N ARG A 400 -16.43 2.68 -11.74
CA ARG A 400 -16.90 1.45 -11.09
C ARG A 400 -18.23 1.66 -10.38
N VAL A 401 -18.35 2.73 -9.61
CA VAL A 401 -19.59 3.06 -8.90
C VAL A 401 -20.73 3.25 -9.90
N VAL A 402 -20.51 4.07 -10.93
CA VAL A 402 -21.50 4.30 -11.99
C VAL A 402 -21.87 2.98 -12.70
N TRP A 403 -20.88 2.15 -13.04
CA TRP A 403 -21.12 0.88 -13.69
C TRP A 403 -21.97 -0.07 -12.83
N ILE A 404 -21.63 -0.21 -11.55
CA ILE A 404 -22.38 -1.09 -10.64
C ILE A 404 -23.81 -0.59 -10.45
N LEU A 405 -24.02 0.71 -10.28
CA LEU A 405 -25.35 1.27 -10.04
C LEU A 405 -26.25 1.27 -11.29
N LEU A 406 -25.68 1.39 -12.49
CA LEU A 406 -26.45 1.46 -13.71
C LEU A 406 -26.55 0.13 -14.47
N MET A 407 -25.45 -0.59 -14.60
CA MET A 407 -25.40 -1.79 -15.47
C MET A 407 -25.81 -3.06 -14.76
N VAL A 408 -25.38 -3.27 -13.50
CA VAL A 408 -25.67 -4.50 -12.78
C VAL A 408 -27.16 -4.69 -12.49
N PRO A 409 -27.97 -3.66 -12.17
CA PRO A 409 -29.42 -3.83 -12.02
C PRO A 409 -30.14 -4.22 -13.32
N HIS A 410 -29.63 -3.81 -14.49
CA HIS A 410 -30.24 -4.14 -15.79
C HIS A 410 -29.85 -5.55 -16.26
N TRP A 411 -28.60 -5.94 -15.99
CA TRP A 411 -28.06 -7.26 -16.34
C TRP A 411 -27.45 -7.90 -15.10
N HIS A 412 -28.29 -8.52 -14.29
CA HIS A 412 -27.90 -9.14 -13.03
C HIS A 412 -27.10 -10.42 -13.26
N THR A 413 -25.83 -10.28 -13.69
CA THR A 413 -24.91 -11.39 -13.94
C THR A 413 -23.52 -11.11 -13.34
N MET A 414 -22.83 -12.16 -12.92
CA MET A 414 -21.45 -12.05 -12.39
C MET A 414 -20.47 -11.52 -13.45
N GLN A 415 -20.70 -11.82 -14.73
CA GLN A 415 -19.89 -11.28 -15.83
C GLN A 415 -20.02 -9.76 -15.93
N MET A 416 -21.20 -9.21 -15.68
CA MET A 416 -21.42 -7.76 -15.71
C MET A 416 -20.67 -7.08 -14.55
N VAL A 417 -20.60 -7.73 -13.38
CA VAL A 417 -19.75 -7.24 -12.28
C VAL A 417 -18.27 -7.34 -12.67
N ALA A 418 -17.82 -8.42 -13.33
CA ALA A 418 -16.44 -8.58 -13.80
C ALA A 418 -16.05 -7.49 -14.82
N MET A 419 -16.94 -7.13 -15.75
CA MET A 419 -16.69 -6.15 -16.82
C MET A 419 -16.39 -4.73 -16.30
N ASN A 420 -16.79 -4.42 -15.07
CA ASN A 420 -16.46 -3.13 -14.46
C ASN A 420 -14.94 -2.88 -14.40
N TYR A 421 -14.13 -3.94 -14.20
CA TYR A 421 -12.66 -3.83 -14.08
C TYR A 421 -12.01 -3.43 -15.42
N PRO A 422 -12.14 -4.21 -16.51
CA PRO A 422 -11.52 -3.86 -17.78
C PRO A 422 -12.01 -2.49 -18.29
N VAL A 423 -13.29 -2.18 -18.18
CA VAL A 423 -13.83 -0.89 -18.67
C VAL A 423 -13.19 0.28 -17.91
N SER A 424 -13.20 0.25 -16.57
CA SER A 424 -12.60 1.33 -15.78
C SER A 424 -11.09 1.42 -15.97
N TRP A 425 -10.39 0.29 -16.05
CA TRP A 425 -8.94 0.26 -16.20
C TRP A 425 -8.48 0.73 -17.58
N VAL A 426 -9.12 0.29 -18.66
CA VAL A 426 -8.77 0.72 -20.03
C VAL A 426 -8.95 2.22 -20.18
N ILE A 427 -10.10 2.76 -19.78
CA ILE A 427 -10.39 4.21 -19.88
C ILE A 427 -9.35 4.99 -19.07
N THR A 428 -9.10 4.59 -17.84
CA THR A 428 -8.14 5.27 -16.95
C THR A 428 -6.71 5.16 -17.47
N ALA A 429 -6.30 3.99 -17.98
CA ALA A 429 -4.98 3.79 -18.56
C ALA A 429 -4.76 4.71 -19.77
N VAL A 430 -5.73 4.82 -20.66
CA VAL A 430 -5.66 5.73 -21.82
C VAL A 430 -5.49 7.18 -21.36
N ILE A 431 -6.26 7.61 -20.34
CA ILE A 431 -6.13 8.96 -19.78
C ILE A 431 -4.73 9.19 -19.20
N PHE A 432 -4.18 8.21 -18.43
CA PHE A 432 -2.83 8.30 -17.88
C PHE A 432 -1.76 8.37 -18.97
N VAL A 433 -1.86 7.54 -20.02
CA VAL A 433 -0.91 7.56 -21.13
C VAL A 433 -0.93 8.92 -21.83
N ILE A 434 -2.12 9.44 -22.16
CA ILE A 434 -2.24 10.76 -22.80
C ILE A 434 -1.67 11.86 -21.88
N TYR A 435 -2.01 11.82 -20.58
CA TYR A 435 -1.54 12.80 -19.61
C TYR A 435 -0.01 12.77 -19.47
N TYR A 436 0.57 11.57 -19.38
CA TYR A 436 2.02 11.37 -19.27
C TYR A 436 2.76 11.86 -20.52
N LEU A 437 2.28 11.48 -21.72
CA LEU A 437 2.93 11.82 -22.98
C LEU A 437 2.86 13.31 -23.32
N ARG A 438 1.82 14.02 -22.88
CA ARG A 438 1.73 15.49 -23.06
C ARG A 438 2.84 16.26 -22.35
N GLY A 439 3.51 15.68 -21.36
CA GLY A 439 4.70 16.22 -20.69
C GLY A 439 4.47 17.45 -19.80
N LYS A 440 3.37 18.19 -19.95
CA LYS A 440 3.07 19.43 -19.19
C LYS A 440 3.10 19.26 -17.66
N TRP A 441 2.92 18.05 -17.17
CA TRP A 441 3.02 17.73 -15.74
C TRP A 441 4.46 17.87 -15.22
N LEU A 442 5.45 17.43 -16.03
CA LEU A 442 6.87 17.52 -15.67
C LEU A 442 7.32 18.99 -15.63
N ASP A 443 6.93 19.78 -16.64
CA ASP A 443 7.24 21.22 -16.67
C ASP A 443 6.69 21.96 -15.43
N ARG A 444 5.48 21.57 -14.98
CA ARG A 444 4.90 22.12 -13.74
C ARG A 444 5.69 21.73 -12.49
N CYS A 445 6.16 20.48 -12.42
CA CYS A 445 7.00 20.02 -11.31
C CYS A 445 8.33 20.78 -11.28
N ILE A 446 8.97 20.93 -12.43
CA ILE A 446 10.25 21.66 -12.57
C ILE A 446 10.07 23.14 -12.18
N LYS A 447 9.03 23.81 -12.65
CA LYS A 447 8.73 25.20 -12.29
C LYS A 447 8.54 25.39 -10.78
N ARG A 448 7.86 24.45 -10.12
CA ARG A 448 7.67 24.48 -8.66
C ARG A 448 8.97 24.31 -7.88
N GLU A 449 9.91 23.51 -8.39
CA GLU A 449 11.22 23.34 -7.76
C GLU A 449 12.04 24.65 -7.80
N HIS A 450 11.87 25.45 -8.84
CA HIS A 450 12.59 26.70 -9.04
C HIS A 450 11.86 27.94 -8.47
N ASP A 451 10.67 27.79 -7.90
CA ASP A 451 9.93 28.90 -7.28
C ASP A 451 10.57 29.25 -5.90
N PRO A 452 11.08 30.49 -5.71
CA PRO A 452 11.74 30.91 -4.46
C PRO A 452 10.86 30.78 -3.21
N GLN A 453 9.54 30.77 -3.38
CA GLN A 453 8.59 30.55 -2.25
C GLN A 453 8.49 29.06 -1.86
N HIS A 454 9.04 28.13 -2.64
CA HIS A 454 8.97 26.69 -2.45
C HIS A 454 10.34 26.00 -2.54
N GLY A 455 11.36 26.69 -2.99
CA GLY A 455 12.71 26.20 -3.17
C GLY A 455 13.64 26.72 -2.08
N THR A 456 14.45 25.85 -1.55
CA THR A 456 15.61 26.20 -0.76
C THR A 456 16.52 27.11 -1.58
N ALA A 457 16.83 28.27 -1.04
CA ALA A 457 17.94 29.09 -1.51
C ALA A 457 19.22 28.25 -1.50
N THR A 458 19.64 27.82 -2.66
CA THR A 458 21.01 27.36 -2.95
C THR A 458 21.54 28.27 -4.03
N GLU A 459 21.79 29.53 -3.64
CA GLU A 459 22.74 30.41 -4.27
C GLU A 459 23.74 30.82 -3.18
N ALA A 460 24.90 30.22 -3.20
CA ALA A 460 26.23 30.77 -2.98
C ALA A 460 27.25 29.62 -2.86
#